data_9126dad3530837f293b10b65d7e3b320
#
_entry.id   9126dad3530837f293b10b65d7e3b320
#
_cell.length_a   1.000
_cell.length_b   1.000
_cell.length_c   1.000
_cell.angle_alpha   90.00
_cell.angle_beta   90.00
_cell.angle_gamma   90.00
#
_symmetry.space_group_name_H-M   'P 1'
#
loop_
_entity.id
_entity.type
_entity.pdbx_description
1 polymer ?
#
loop_
_entity_poly.entity_id
_entity_poly.type
_entity_poly.pdbx_seq_one_letter_code
_entity_poly.pdbx_strand_id
1 'polypeptide(L)'
;MKLIVGIDPGLNTGVATIDIESGTTATKTLRNASIGDVCGYILSQGEPIIVASDVKPAPKAVRKVAAAFNARLFYSQLSVSD
;
A
#
# COMPACT_ATOMS: atom_id res chain seq x y z
N MET A 1 1.98 -8.46 13.26
CA MET A 1 2.88 -8.42 12.11
C MET A 1 2.97 -7.03 11.57
N LYS A 2 4.16 -6.53 11.38
CA LYS A 2 4.35 -5.18 10.84
C LYS A 2 4.65 -5.26 9.36
N LEU A 3 3.99 -4.42 8.58
CA LEU A 3 4.01 -4.51 7.13
C LEU A 3 4.53 -3.25 6.47
N ILE A 4 5.20 -3.45 5.34
CA ILE A 4 5.36 -2.42 4.33
C ILE A 4 4.33 -2.76 3.25
N VAL A 5 3.57 -1.75 2.84
CA VAL A 5 2.47 -1.95 1.90
C VAL A 5 2.69 -1.09 0.67
N GLY A 6 2.60 -1.71 -0.51
CA GLY A 6 2.59 -0.99 -1.77
C GLY A 6 1.21 -1.02 -2.38
N ILE A 7 0.75 0.10 -2.91
CA ILE A 7 -0.59 0.21 -3.49
C ILE A 7 -0.50 0.82 -4.89
N ASP A 8 -1.10 0.13 -5.84
CA ASP A 8 -1.24 0.62 -7.21
C ASP A 8 -2.73 0.85 -7.45
N PRO A 9 -3.22 2.08 -7.26
CA PRO A 9 -4.65 2.35 -7.35
C PRO A 9 -5.12 2.41 -8.80
N GLY A 10 -6.37 2.09 -9.00
CA GLY A 10 -7.00 2.08 -10.30
C GLY A 10 -8.37 1.44 -10.21
N LEU A 11 -8.96 1.12 -11.35
CA LEU A 11 -10.22 0.38 -11.37
C LEU A 11 -10.03 -0.94 -10.64
N ASN A 12 -8.89 -1.57 -10.85
CA ASN A 12 -8.45 -2.71 -10.06
C ASN A 12 -7.27 -2.21 -9.24
N THR A 13 -7.34 -2.32 -7.93
CA THR A 13 -6.28 -1.86 -7.05
C THR A 13 -5.36 -3.02 -6.71
N GLY A 14 -4.09 -2.86 -7.02
CA GLY A 14 -3.07 -3.83 -6.61
C GLY A 14 -2.54 -3.50 -5.24
N VAL A 15 -2.43 -4.49 -4.37
CA VAL A 15 -1.89 -4.32 -3.03
C VAL A 15 -0.82 -5.36 -2.81
N ALA A 16 0.36 -4.93 -2.42
CA ALA A 16 1.45 -5.83 -2.06
C ALA A 16 1.83 -5.57 -0.61
N THR A 17 2.06 -6.62 0.15
CA THR A 17 2.47 -6.49 1.53
C THR A 17 3.74 -7.28 1.78
N ILE A 18 4.61 -6.74 2.62
CA ILE A 18 5.84 -7.42 3.03
C ILE A 18 5.87 -7.41 4.55
N ASP A 19 5.96 -8.60 5.15
CA ASP A 19 6.17 -8.71 6.58
C ASP A 19 7.62 -8.35 6.87
N ILE A 20 7.84 -7.32 7.67
CA ILE A 20 9.17 -6.80 7.92
C ILE A 20 10.06 -7.83 8.61
N GLU A 21 9.50 -8.65 9.46
CA GLU A 21 10.32 -9.62 10.21
C GLU A 21 10.69 -10.83 9.37
N SER A 22 9.73 -11.42 8.69
CA SER A 22 9.97 -12.66 7.97
C SER A 22 10.36 -12.45 6.52
N GLY A 23 10.08 -11.27 5.97
CA GLY A 23 10.26 -11.01 4.55
C GLY A 23 9.18 -11.66 3.67
N THR A 24 8.18 -12.28 4.27
CA THR A 24 7.11 -12.92 3.51
C THR A 24 6.31 -11.88 2.76
N THR A 25 6.04 -12.11 1.49
CA THR A 25 5.30 -11.18 0.65
C THR A 25 3.96 -11.79 0.25
N ALA A 26 2.99 -10.92 0.03
CA ALA A 26 1.70 -11.30 -0.50
C ALA A 26 1.22 -10.22 -1.45
N THR A 27 0.49 -10.60 -2.47
CA THR A 27 -0.09 -9.64 -3.42
C THR A 27 -1.56 -9.97 -3.62
N LYS A 28 -2.34 -8.94 -3.86
CA LYS A 28 -3.78 -9.09 -4.07
C LYS A 28 -4.25 -8.01 -5.02
N THR A 29 -5.12 -8.37 -5.95
CA THR A 29 -5.82 -7.41 -6.79
C THR A 29 -7.26 -7.33 -6.31
N LEU A 30 -7.69 -6.11 -5.95
CA LEU A 30 -9.05 -5.86 -5.50
C LEU A 30 -9.79 -5.13 -6.59
N ARG A 31 -10.88 -5.71 -7.04
CA ARG A 31 -11.64 -5.15 -8.16
C ARG A 31 -12.63 -4.13 -7.65
N ASN A 32 -12.59 -2.94 -8.27
CA ASN A 32 -13.54 -1.86 -7.95
C ASN A 32 -13.59 -1.59 -6.45
N ALA A 33 -12.45 -1.57 -5.80
CA ALA A 33 -12.39 -1.49 -4.35
C ALA A 33 -12.50 -0.05 -3.85
N SER A 34 -13.21 0.13 -2.75
CA SER A 34 -13.20 1.39 -2.03
C SER A 34 -11.96 1.47 -1.15
N ILE A 35 -11.70 2.65 -0.59
CA ILE A 35 -10.62 2.82 0.39
C ILE A 35 -10.85 1.87 1.58
N GLY A 36 -12.09 1.73 2.02
CA GLY A 36 -12.42 0.82 3.13
C GLY A 36 -12.10 -0.63 2.78
N ASP A 37 -12.37 -1.05 1.54
CA ASP A 37 -12.05 -2.40 1.10
C ASP A 37 -10.54 -2.64 1.13
N VAL A 38 -9.77 -1.68 0.66
CA VAL A 38 -8.31 -1.79 0.66
C VAL A 38 -7.79 -1.86 2.09
N CYS A 39 -8.26 -0.99 2.97
CA CYS A 39 -7.86 -1.00 4.38
C CYS A 39 -8.24 -2.32 5.06
N GLY A 40 -9.42 -2.85 4.76
CA GLY A 40 -9.85 -4.13 5.33
C GLY A 40 -8.95 -5.28 4.93
N TYR A 41 -8.53 -5.30 3.65
CA TYR A 41 -7.60 -6.33 3.20
C TYR A 41 -6.25 -6.19 3.92
N ILE A 42 -5.72 -4.97 4.00
CA ILE A 42 -4.44 -4.73 4.66
C ILE A 42 -4.49 -5.18 6.12
N LEU A 43 -5.57 -4.84 6.83
CA LEU A 43 -5.74 -5.24 8.21
C LEU A 43 -5.73 -6.75 8.37
N SER A 44 -6.25 -7.47 7.39
CA SER A 44 -6.25 -8.94 7.45
C SER A 44 -4.84 -9.51 7.34
N GLN A 45 -3.89 -8.72 6.84
CA GLN A 45 -2.51 -9.17 6.65
C GLN A 45 -1.61 -8.75 7.82
N GLY A 46 -1.91 -7.65 8.47
CA GLY A 46 -1.10 -7.17 9.59
C GLY A 46 -1.25 -5.67 9.80
N GLU A 47 -0.26 -5.08 10.44
CA GLU A 47 -0.25 -3.66 10.77
C GLU A 47 0.67 -2.91 9.83
N PRO A 48 0.14 -2.04 8.95
CA PRO A 48 0.98 -1.28 8.03
C PRO A 48 1.70 -0.15 8.78
N ILE A 49 3.00 -0.11 8.68
CA ILE A 49 3.79 0.97 9.25
C ILE A 49 4.36 1.88 8.17
N ILE A 50 4.49 1.37 6.95
CA ILE A 50 4.94 2.16 5.81
C ILE A 50 4.01 1.84 4.64
N VAL A 51 3.54 2.86 3.96
CA VAL A 51 2.80 2.71 2.71
C VAL A 51 3.66 3.34 1.62
N ALA A 52 3.98 2.56 0.61
CA ALA A 52 4.87 2.98 -0.46
C ALA A 52 4.10 3.31 -1.73
N SER A 53 4.57 4.32 -2.44
CA SER A 53 4.05 4.71 -3.74
C SER A 53 5.21 4.78 -4.72
N ASP A 54 5.00 4.29 -5.95
CA ASP A 54 5.98 4.43 -7.01
C ASP A 54 5.72 5.68 -7.85
N VAL A 55 4.77 6.50 -7.45
CA VAL A 55 4.41 7.73 -8.13
C VAL A 55 4.55 8.88 -7.15
N LYS A 56 5.12 9.98 -7.61
CA LYS A 56 5.29 11.18 -6.81
C LYS A 56 4.69 12.38 -7.52
N PRO A 57 3.74 13.10 -6.90
CA PRO A 57 3.22 12.84 -5.55
C PRO A 57 2.35 11.59 -5.53
N ALA A 58 2.22 10.99 -4.38
CA ALA A 58 1.41 9.80 -4.24
C ALA A 58 -0.05 10.10 -4.60
N PRO A 59 -0.72 9.17 -5.28
CA PRO A 59 -2.13 9.34 -5.57
C PRO A 59 -2.95 9.53 -4.29
N LYS A 60 -4.08 10.24 -4.43
CA LYS A 60 -4.91 10.54 -3.28
C LYS A 60 -5.34 9.29 -2.53
N ALA A 61 -5.66 8.21 -3.24
CA ALA A 61 -6.07 6.96 -2.61
C ALA A 61 -4.96 6.40 -1.72
N VAL A 62 -3.72 6.45 -2.19
CA VAL A 62 -2.58 5.96 -1.41
C VAL A 62 -2.40 6.81 -0.15
N ARG A 63 -2.52 8.12 -0.28
CA ARG A 63 -2.40 9.02 0.87
C ARG A 63 -3.50 8.79 1.90
N LYS A 64 -4.72 8.49 1.43
CA LYS A 64 -5.83 8.21 2.33
C LYS A 64 -5.60 6.92 3.12
N VAL A 65 -5.07 5.90 2.47
CA VAL A 65 -4.78 4.63 3.15
C VAL A 65 -3.68 4.85 4.20
N ALA A 66 -2.62 5.55 3.84
CA ALA A 66 -1.54 5.83 4.79
C ALA A 66 -2.07 6.59 6.00
N ALA A 67 -2.93 7.60 5.78
CA ALA A 67 -3.51 8.38 6.86
C ALA A 67 -4.42 7.54 7.75
N ALA A 68 -5.19 6.63 7.16
CA ALA A 68 -6.10 5.80 7.92
C ALA A 68 -5.37 4.93 8.94
N PHE A 69 -4.14 4.52 8.61
CA PHE A 69 -3.35 3.69 9.51
C PHE A 69 -2.29 4.50 10.28
N ASN A 70 -2.20 5.80 10.04
CA ASN A 70 -1.15 6.63 10.59
C ASN A 70 0.22 6.06 10.19
N ALA A 71 0.31 5.55 8.98
CA ALA A 71 1.52 4.94 8.45
C ALA A 71 2.37 5.98 7.74
N ARG A 72 3.66 5.74 7.69
CA ARG A 72 4.57 6.60 6.97
C ARG A 72 4.39 6.42 5.49
N LEU A 73 4.39 7.50 4.73
CA LEU A 73 4.31 7.44 3.27
C LEU A 73 5.72 7.55 2.70
N PHE A 74 6.05 6.61 1.81
CA PHE A 74 7.37 6.56 1.20
C PHE A 74 7.24 6.60 -0.31
N TYR A 75 8.07 7.39 -0.99
CA TYR A 75 8.10 7.45 -2.43
C TYR A 75 9.36 6.77 -2.94
N SER A 76 9.21 6.00 -4.03
CA SER A 76 10.37 5.44 -4.69
C SER A 76 11.10 6.51 -5.46
N GLN A 77 12.39 6.58 -5.26
CA GLN A 77 13.22 7.48 -6.01
C GLN A 77 13.65 6.89 -7.35
N LEU A 78 13.41 5.61 -7.53
CA LEU A 78 13.87 4.95 -8.72
C LEU A 78 12.96 5.14 -9.90
N SER A 79 11.83 5.72 -9.70
CA SER A 79 10.91 5.91 -10.79
C SER A 79 11.35 6.91 -11.77
N VAL A 80 12.50 7.34 -11.71
CA VAL A 80 12.88 8.24 -12.54
C VAL A 80 13.02 7.92 -13.85
N SER A 81 12.95 7.44 -14.30
CA SER A 81 13.13 7.36 -15.56
C SER A 81 12.82 8.12 -16.35
N ASP A 82 13.06 8.33 -16.13
CA ASP A 82 12.84 8.94 -16.79
C ASP A 82 12.88 9.23 -17.29
#